data_75940c54bafb7970ec52423504612623
#
_entry.id   75940c54bafb7970ec52423504612623
#
_cell.length_a   1.000
_cell.length_b   1.000
_cell.length_c   1.000
_cell.angle_alpha   90.00
_cell.angle_beta   90.00
_cell.angle_gamma   90.00
#
_symmetry.space_group_name_H-M   'P 1'
#
loop_
_entity.id
_entity.type
_entity.pdbx_description
1 polymer ?
#
loop_
_entity_poly.entity_id
_entity_poly.type
_entity_poly.pdbx_seq_one_letter_code
_entity_poly.pdbx_strand_id
1 'polypeptide(L)'
;KKIETFANDQGHLSPWVTWPTIHRGINNEKHTIGFFGQNLEEIDNEFPPLWNILRASNIDVGMFGSLHSYPLPKELNNFKFYVPDTFANGPECFPKNISYFQDFNLKMVDVSNRNVQSKLPIKEALKFSMNFYKLGISNKTIFDITSQIFKEKAIKERVVRRRSLQAQISFDIFYKNLLTFKPTYSTFFTNHVASAQHRYWLAKYPNDYKNILYDDSWIEKYNHEIDYAMQTADKF
;
A
#
# COMPACT_ATOMS: atom_id res chain seq x y z
N LYS A 1 -12.51 -8.07 -22.26
CA LYS A 1 -13.93 -7.78 -22.02
C LYS A 1 -14.02 -6.41 -21.37
N LYS A 2 -14.73 -5.47 -22.00
CA LYS A 2 -14.96 -4.14 -21.42
C LYS A 2 -16.14 -4.25 -20.47
N ILE A 3 -15.98 -3.80 -19.22
CA ILE A 3 -17.04 -3.79 -18.20
C ILE A 3 -17.29 -2.33 -17.87
N GLU A 4 -18.53 -1.92 -17.94
CA GLU A 4 -18.98 -0.61 -17.49
C GLU A 4 -19.31 -0.68 -16.01
N THR A 5 -18.76 0.24 -15.22
CA THR A 5 -19.02 0.33 -13.78
C THR A 5 -19.65 1.68 -13.45
N PHE A 6 -20.61 1.66 -12.55
CA PHE A 6 -21.30 2.86 -12.08
C PHE A 6 -21.01 3.06 -10.59
N ALA A 7 -20.79 4.31 -10.18
CA ALA A 7 -20.77 4.69 -8.79
C ALA A 7 -22.04 5.48 -8.45
N ASN A 8 -22.72 5.05 -7.38
CA ASN A 8 -23.88 5.78 -6.88
C ASN A 8 -23.50 7.05 -6.09
N ASP A 9 -22.24 7.12 -5.66
CA ASP A 9 -21.71 8.24 -4.87
C ASP A 9 -21.41 9.43 -5.79
N GLN A 10 -22.42 10.20 -6.14
CA GLN A 10 -22.27 11.38 -7.02
C GLN A 10 -21.26 12.36 -6.44
N GLY A 11 -20.12 12.52 -7.15
CA GLY A 11 -19.07 13.48 -6.81
C GLY A 11 -18.01 13.01 -5.80
N HIS A 12 -18.11 11.82 -5.22
CA HIS A 12 -17.19 11.30 -4.21
C HIS A 12 -16.39 10.07 -4.68
N LEU A 13 -15.94 10.04 -5.93
CA LEU A 13 -15.06 9.00 -6.46
C LEU A 13 -13.64 9.15 -5.88
N SER A 14 -13.50 8.92 -4.58
CA SER A 14 -12.24 9.00 -3.87
C SER A 14 -11.90 7.63 -3.26
N PRO A 15 -10.62 7.20 -3.30
CA PRO A 15 -10.19 5.98 -2.62
C PRO A 15 -10.59 5.95 -1.13
N TRP A 16 -10.63 7.13 -0.51
CA TRP A 16 -11.01 7.31 0.90
C TRP A 16 -12.47 6.92 1.20
N VAL A 17 -13.32 6.97 0.20
CA VAL A 17 -14.75 6.60 0.27
C VAL A 17 -14.96 5.20 -0.29
N THR A 18 -14.35 4.91 -1.43
CA THR A 18 -14.56 3.65 -2.15
C THR A 18 -14.05 2.43 -1.38
N TRP A 19 -12.88 2.53 -0.74
CA TRP A 19 -12.34 1.40 0.02
C TRP A 19 -13.14 1.07 1.27
N PRO A 20 -13.57 2.03 2.11
CA PRO A 20 -14.53 1.76 3.17
C PRO A 20 -15.82 1.07 2.70
N THR A 21 -16.37 1.51 1.55
CA THR A 21 -17.53 0.88 0.91
C THR A 21 -17.29 -0.60 0.58
N ILE A 22 -16.14 -0.90 -0.05
CA ILE A 22 -15.74 -2.28 -0.38
C ILE A 22 -15.56 -3.12 0.89
N HIS A 23 -14.86 -2.57 1.88
CA HIS A 23 -14.54 -3.31 3.11
C HIS A 23 -15.76 -3.62 3.97
N ARG A 24 -16.83 -2.80 3.89
CA ARG A 24 -18.06 -2.93 4.71
C ARG A 24 -19.26 -3.46 3.95
N GLY A 25 -19.20 -3.46 2.61
CA GLY A 25 -20.32 -3.89 1.77
C GLY A 25 -21.53 -2.95 1.83
N ILE A 26 -21.34 -1.69 2.24
CA ILE A 26 -22.37 -0.66 2.31
C ILE A 26 -21.85 0.65 1.68
N ASN A 27 -22.77 1.48 1.18
CA ASN A 27 -22.41 2.75 0.55
C ASN A 27 -22.02 3.83 1.57
N ASN A 28 -21.45 4.92 1.08
CA ASN A 28 -20.93 5.98 1.92
C ASN A 28 -22.04 6.79 2.64
N GLU A 29 -23.24 6.84 2.14
CA GLU A 29 -24.39 7.46 2.83
C GLU A 29 -24.64 6.82 4.20
N LYS A 30 -24.34 5.51 4.32
CA LYS A 30 -24.48 4.76 5.57
C LYS A 30 -23.22 4.83 6.43
N HIS A 31 -22.04 4.48 5.86
CA HIS A 31 -20.82 4.45 6.67
C HIS A 31 -20.21 5.83 6.92
N THR A 32 -20.59 6.88 6.20
CA THR A 32 -20.18 8.29 6.39
C THR A 32 -18.67 8.56 6.45
N ILE A 33 -17.84 7.62 5.99
CA ILE A 33 -16.37 7.78 5.95
C ILE A 33 -16.03 8.58 4.69
N GLY A 34 -15.44 9.77 4.87
CA GLY A 34 -15.14 10.71 3.79
C GLY A 34 -13.67 11.10 3.66
N PHE A 35 -12.84 10.88 4.68
CA PHE A 35 -11.46 11.31 4.69
C PHE A 35 -10.57 10.45 5.60
N PHE A 36 -9.26 10.54 5.40
CA PHE A 36 -8.29 9.89 6.26
C PHE A 36 -8.20 10.53 7.65
N GLY A 37 -7.96 9.67 8.66
CA GLY A 37 -7.85 10.11 10.05
C GLY A 37 -9.19 10.39 10.73
N GLN A 38 -10.32 10.11 10.06
CA GLN A 38 -11.63 10.13 10.68
C GLN A 38 -11.67 9.10 11.82
N ASN A 39 -12.31 9.44 12.95
CA ASN A 39 -12.55 8.46 14.00
C ASN A 39 -13.57 7.42 13.52
N LEU A 40 -13.18 6.16 13.51
CA LEU A 40 -13.99 5.07 13.00
C LEU A 40 -14.64 4.22 14.10
N GLU A 41 -14.44 4.53 15.38
CA GLU A 41 -14.87 3.65 16.49
C GLU A 41 -16.38 3.40 16.48
N GLU A 42 -17.19 4.44 16.33
CA GLU A 42 -18.65 4.31 16.24
C GLU A 42 -19.08 3.61 14.95
N ILE A 43 -18.45 3.98 13.84
CA ILE A 43 -18.74 3.42 12.52
C ILE A 43 -18.38 1.92 12.48
N ASP A 44 -17.25 1.53 13.05
CA ASP A 44 -16.82 0.14 13.10
C ASP A 44 -17.69 -0.72 14.01
N ASN A 45 -18.33 -0.14 15.00
CA ASN A 45 -19.32 -0.84 15.84
C ASN A 45 -20.63 -1.09 15.09
N GLU A 46 -21.10 -0.12 14.29
CA GLU A 46 -22.34 -0.24 13.54
C GLU A 46 -22.16 -0.97 12.20
N PHE A 47 -21.09 -0.64 11.49
CA PHE A 47 -20.75 -1.16 10.17
C PHE A 47 -19.32 -1.69 10.14
N PRO A 48 -19.01 -2.81 10.81
CA PRO A 48 -17.66 -3.34 10.92
C PRO A 48 -17.10 -3.75 9.55
N PRO A 49 -15.80 -3.54 9.30
CA PRO A 49 -15.17 -4.04 8.10
C PRO A 49 -15.10 -5.58 8.10
N LEU A 50 -15.03 -6.18 6.91
CA LEU A 50 -15.09 -7.63 6.71
C LEU A 50 -14.14 -8.43 7.63
N TRP A 51 -12.94 -7.95 7.85
CA TRP A 51 -11.98 -8.63 8.74
C TRP A 51 -12.42 -8.66 10.19
N ASN A 52 -13.16 -7.66 10.67
CA ASN A 52 -13.71 -7.66 12.03
C ASN A 52 -14.91 -8.61 12.13
N ILE A 53 -15.75 -8.71 11.10
CA ILE A 53 -16.86 -9.67 11.03
C ILE A 53 -16.34 -11.11 11.06
N LEU A 54 -15.34 -11.40 10.24
CA LEU A 54 -14.72 -12.73 10.17
C LEU A 54 -14.07 -13.12 11.50
N ARG A 55 -13.29 -12.20 12.10
CA ARG A 55 -12.71 -12.40 13.42
C ARG A 55 -13.76 -12.71 14.49
N ALA A 56 -14.85 -11.92 14.53
CA ALA A 56 -15.92 -12.14 15.48
C ALA A 56 -16.64 -13.49 15.28
N SER A 57 -16.57 -14.05 14.08
CA SER A 57 -17.08 -15.38 13.72
C SER A 57 -16.06 -16.50 13.96
N ASN A 58 -14.99 -16.25 14.75
CA ASN A 58 -13.90 -17.18 15.03
C ASN A 58 -13.14 -17.68 13.79
N ILE A 59 -13.08 -16.87 12.74
CA ILE A 59 -12.27 -17.15 11.56
C ILE A 59 -10.90 -16.47 11.73
N ASP A 60 -9.83 -17.21 11.50
CA ASP A 60 -8.47 -16.72 11.55
C ASP A 60 -8.20 -15.75 10.38
N VAL A 61 -7.80 -14.53 10.72
CA VAL A 61 -7.61 -13.43 9.76
C VAL A 61 -6.16 -12.96 9.72
N GLY A 62 -5.64 -12.73 8.52
CA GLY A 62 -4.40 -12.02 8.25
C GLY A 62 -4.69 -10.74 7.45
N MET A 63 -4.42 -9.58 8.02
CA MET A 63 -4.67 -8.30 7.35
C MET A 63 -3.36 -7.55 7.11
N PHE A 64 -3.13 -7.09 5.87
CA PHE A 64 -1.93 -6.34 5.50
C PHE A 64 -2.25 -5.18 4.56
N GLY A 65 -2.09 -3.96 5.07
CA GLY A 65 -2.10 -2.73 4.30
C GLY A 65 -3.46 -2.22 3.86
N SER A 66 -4.58 -2.87 4.23
CA SER A 66 -5.92 -2.43 3.84
C SER A 66 -6.19 -1.01 4.34
N LEU A 67 -6.72 -0.15 3.48
CA LEU A 67 -6.98 1.25 3.81
C LEU A 67 -7.99 1.40 4.94
N HIS A 68 -7.83 2.44 5.75
CA HIS A 68 -8.67 2.70 6.94
C HIS A 68 -8.64 1.56 7.97
N SER A 69 -7.46 1.00 8.20
CA SER A 69 -7.25 -0.11 9.13
C SER A 69 -6.49 0.28 10.42
N TYR A 70 -6.23 1.56 10.62
CA TYR A 70 -5.64 2.09 11.86
C TYR A 70 -6.70 2.85 12.66
N PRO A 71 -6.69 2.77 14.01
CA PRO A 71 -5.79 2.00 14.87
C PRO A 71 -6.03 0.49 14.85
N LEU A 72 -5.10 -0.26 15.47
CA LEU A 72 -5.31 -1.69 15.68
C LEU A 72 -6.58 -1.93 16.52
N PRO A 73 -7.34 -3.00 16.23
CA PRO A 73 -8.44 -3.40 17.07
C PRO A 73 -8.00 -3.63 18.53
N LYS A 74 -8.84 -3.28 19.50
CA LYS A 74 -8.58 -3.50 20.92
C LYS A 74 -8.39 -4.99 21.23
N GLU A 75 -9.13 -5.84 20.54
CA GLU A 75 -9.04 -7.30 20.63
C GLU A 75 -8.38 -7.87 19.37
N LEU A 76 -7.25 -8.56 19.56
CA LEU A 76 -6.49 -9.19 18.49
C LEU A 76 -6.77 -10.69 18.36
N ASN A 77 -7.73 -11.23 19.09
CA ASN A 77 -8.12 -12.64 19.00
C ASN A 77 -8.50 -12.98 17.55
N ASN A 78 -8.03 -14.11 17.06
CA ASN A 78 -8.19 -14.58 15.67
C ASN A 78 -7.53 -13.70 14.58
N PHE A 79 -6.89 -12.59 14.92
CA PHE A 79 -5.91 -12.01 14.01
C PHE A 79 -4.59 -12.79 14.13
N LYS A 80 -4.11 -13.33 13.03
CA LYS A 80 -2.80 -13.98 12.93
C LYS A 80 -1.70 -12.97 12.64
N PHE A 81 -2.02 -11.96 11.86
CA PHE A 81 -1.24 -10.74 11.70
C PHE A 81 -2.16 -9.58 11.32
N TYR A 82 -1.76 -8.38 11.70
CA TYR A 82 -2.46 -7.15 11.41
C TYR A 82 -1.45 -6.03 11.17
N VAL A 83 -1.35 -5.58 9.92
CA VAL A 83 -0.47 -4.49 9.50
C VAL A 83 -1.33 -3.40 8.90
N PRO A 84 -1.46 -2.25 9.56
CA PRO A 84 -2.24 -1.13 9.04
C PRO A 84 -1.71 -0.59 7.72
N ASP A 85 -2.50 0.25 7.09
CA ASP A 85 -2.13 0.90 5.84
C ASP A 85 -1.00 1.92 5.99
N THR A 86 -0.51 2.43 4.87
CA THR A 86 0.62 3.37 4.80
C THR A 86 0.29 4.80 5.24
N PHE A 87 -0.95 5.08 5.62
CA PHE A 87 -1.41 6.38 6.10
C PHE A 87 -1.78 6.34 7.60
N ALA A 88 -1.44 5.23 8.27
CA ALA A 88 -1.62 5.09 9.71
C ALA A 88 -0.85 6.17 10.49
N ASN A 89 -1.41 6.62 11.61
CA ASN A 89 -0.78 7.63 12.46
C ASN A 89 0.34 7.06 13.35
N GLY A 90 0.53 5.74 13.36
CA GLY A 90 1.56 5.08 14.16
C GLY A 90 2.01 3.75 13.57
N PRO A 91 3.17 3.24 14.03
CA PRO A 91 3.81 2.04 13.48
C PRO A 91 3.30 0.74 14.10
N GLU A 92 2.25 0.78 14.93
CA GLU A 92 1.73 -0.37 15.63
C GLU A 92 1.28 -1.46 14.65
N CYS A 93 1.77 -2.67 14.88
CA CYS A 93 1.43 -3.88 14.10
C CYS A 93 1.31 -5.09 15.03
N PHE A 94 0.65 -6.10 14.52
CA PHE A 94 0.62 -7.42 15.14
C PHE A 94 1.07 -8.49 14.12
N PRO A 95 2.08 -9.33 14.43
CA PRO A 95 2.97 -9.28 15.60
C PRO A 95 3.82 -8.00 15.67
N LYS A 96 4.20 -7.60 16.88
CA LYS A 96 4.90 -6.34 17.16
C LYS A 96 6.23 -6.15 16.39
N ASN A 97 6.91 -7.24 16.04
CA ASN A 97 8.17 -7.16 15.28
C ASN A 97 8.00 -6.57 13.88
N ILE A 98 6.80 -6.58 13.30
CA ILE A 98 6.51 -5.95 12.00
C ILE A 98 6.54 -4.41 12.10
N SER A 99 6.40 -3.85 13.29
CA SER A 99 6.44 -2.40 13.51
C SER A 99 7.77 -1.75 13.05
N TYR A 100 8.88 -2.48 12.98
CA TYR A 100 10.12 -1.96 12.39
C TYR A 100 9.98 -1.64 10.89
N PHE A 101 9.23 -2.48 10.17
CA PHE A 101 8.89 -2.22 8.78
C PHE A 101 7.91 -1.04 8.69
N GLN A 102 6.86 -1.05 9.50
CA GLN A 102 5.82 -0.01 9.42
C GLN A 102 6.37 1.38 9.75
N ASP A 103 7.26 1.51 10.74
CA ASP A 103 7.93 2.77 11.05
C ASP A 103 8.72 3.31 9.83
N PHE A 104 9.49 2.45 9.17
CA PHE A 104 10.17 2.79 7.93
C PHE A 104 9.18 3.15 6.81
N ASN A 105 8.13 2.35 6.63
CA ASN A 105 7.11 2.51 5.61
C ASN A 105 6.39 3.86 5.73
N LEU A 106 5.96 4.24 6.94
CA LEU A 106 5.31 5.52 7.21
C LEU A 106 6.25 6.69 6.93
N LYS A 107 7.50 6.63 7.36
CA LYS A 107 8.50 7.67 7.07
C LYS A 107 8.77 7.83 5.57
N MET A 108 8.74 6.75 4.81
CA MET A 108 8.86 6.81 3.35
C MET A 108 7.66 7.51 2.71
N VAL A 109 6.47 7.36 3.27
CA VAL A 109 5.25 8.01 2.77
C VAL A 109 5.22 9.49 3.14
N ASP A 110 5.52 9.85 4.39
CA ASP A 110 5.58 11.25 4.87
C ASP A 110 6.53 12.09 4.02
N VAL A 111 7.70 11.53 3.72
CA VAL A 111 8.73 12.19 2.91
C VAL A 111 8.31 12.26 1.43
N SER A 112 7.47 11.33 0.96
CA SER A 112 7.18 11.24 -0.48
C SER A 112 5.97 12.02 -0.93
N ASN A 113 5.14 12.64 -0.03
CA ASN A 113 3.95 13.38 -0.42
C ASN A 113 3.59 13.15 -1.94
N ARG A 114 3.30 14.03 -2.78
CA ARG A 114 3.01 13.76 -4.20
C ARG A 114 4.26 13.39 -5.05
N ASN A 115 5.46 13.67 -4.56
CA ASN A 115 6.73 13.39 -5.28
C ASN A 115 7.60 12.45 -4.47
N VAL A 116 8.17 11.42 -5.11
CA VAL A 116 9.17 10.55 -4.46
C VAL A 116 10.42 11.38 -4.18
N GLN A 117 10.71 11.63 -2.91
CA GLN A 117 11.90 12.39 -2.54
C GLN A 117 13.16 11.54 -2.62
N SER A 118 14.28 12.21 -2.90
CA SER A 118 15.60 11.57 -2.98
C SER A 118 16.14 11.15 -1.61
N LYS A 119 15.72 11.80 -0.53
CA LYS A 119 16.19 11.51 0.82
C LYS A 119 15.53 10.25 1.38
N LEU A 120 16.34 9.37 1.96
CA LEU A 120 15.89 8.17 2.67
C LEU A 120 15.91 8.43 4.18
N PRO A 121 14.95 7.91 4.95
CA PRO A 121 15.00 7.92 6.42
C PRO A 121 16.03 6.89 6.91
N ILE A 122 17.31 7.29 6.93
CA ILE A 122 18.45 6.38 7.13
C ILE A 122 18.36 5.64 8.48
N LYS A 123 17.95 6.31 9.55
CA LYS A 123 17.83 5.72 10.88
C LYS A 123 16.81 4.57 10.91
N GLU A 124 15.65 4.81 10.33
CA GLU A 124 14.56 3.82 10.23
C GLU A 124 14.94 2.70 9.25
N ALA A 125 15.59 3.05 8.13
CA ALA A 125 16.11 2.08 7.17
C ALA A 125 17.13 1.12 7.80
N LEU A 126 18.05 1.62 8.62
CA LEU A 126 19.03 0.80 9.33
C LEU A 126 18.36 -0.12 10.35
N LYS A 127 17.43 0.40 11.16
CA LYS A 127 16.66 -0.43 12.11
C LYS A 127 15.88 -1.52 11.40
N PHE A 128 15.25 -1.18 10.28
CA PHE A 128 14.51 -2.13 9.47
C PHE A 128 15.44 -3.19 8.87
N SER A 129 16.58 -2.79 8.29
CA SER A 129 17.53 -3.72 7.65
C SER A 129 18.10 -4.76 8.62
N MET A 130 18.34 -4.41 9.89
CA MET A 130 18.75 -5.36 10.92
C MET A 130 17.71 -6.46 11.19
N ASN A 131 16.48 -6.26 10.75
CA ASN A 131 15.38 -7.20 10.94
C ASN A 131 14.97 -7.93 9.65
N PHE A 132 15.65 -7.72 8.53
CA PHE A 132 15.27 -8.29 7.22
C PHE A 132 15.01 -9.79 7.30
N TYR A 133 15.94 -10.54 7.87
CA TYR A 133 15.81 -11.99 7.98
C TYR A 133 14.61 -12.42 8.85
N LYS A 134 14.42 -11.74 9.98
CA LYS A 134 13.31 -12.00 10.89
C LYS A 134 11.96 -11.67 10.26
N LEU A 135 11.92 -10.66 9.39
CA LEU A 135 10.72 -10.24 8.69
C LEU A 135 10.46 -11.02 7.40
N GLY A 136 11.42 -11.84 6.95
CA GLY A 136 11.26 -12.70 5.78
C GLY A 136 11.57 -12.04 4.46
N ILE A 137 12.36 -10.95 4.48
CA ILE A 137 12.84 -10.31 3.25
C ILE A 137 13.72 -11.30 2.49
N SER A 138 13.35 -11.58 1.25
CA SER A 138 14.07 -12.53 0.39
C SER A 138 15.42 -11.98 -0.06
N ASN A 139 16.37 -12.88 -0.31
CA ASN A 139 17.67 -12.50 -0.87
C ASN A 139 17.52 -11.76 -2.21
N LYS A 140 16.51 -12.13 -3.00
CA LYS A 140 16.17 -11.45 -4.25
C LYS A 140 15.78 -10.00 -4.00
N THR A 141 14.90 -9.75 -3.03
CA THR A 141 14.49 -8.39 -2.66
C THR A 141 15.66 -7.58 -2.13
N ILE A 142 16.56 -8.17 -1.32
CA ILE A 142 17.78 -7.50 -0.85
C ILE A 142 18.68 -7.10 -2.03
N PHE A 143 18.85 -7.99 -3.00
CA PHE A 143 19.59 -7.69 -4.24
C PHE A 143 18.92 -6.56 -5.03
N ASP A 144 17.60 -6.59 -5.18
CA ASP A 144 16.82 -5.57 -5.90
C ASP A 144 16.94 -4.19 -5.21
N ILE A 145 16.92 -4.14 -3.85
CA ILE A 145 17.18 -2.92 -3.05
C ILE A 145 18.56 -2.36 -3.38
N THR A 146 19.58 -3.20 -3.28
CA THR A 146 20.96 -2.79 -3.51
C THR A 146 21.14 -2.30 -4.95
N SER A 147 20.65 -3.06 -5.93
CA SER A 147 20.65 -2.70 -7.34
C SER A 147 19.95 -1.36 -7.60
N GLN A 148 18.79 -1.13 -6.97
CA GLN A 148 18.05 0.12 -7.11
C GLN A 148 18.86 1.32 -6.59
N ILE A 149 19.50 1.20 -5.43
CA ILE A 149 20.32 2.28 -4.84
C ILE A 149 21.46 2.67 -5.80
N PHE A 150 22.11 1.70 -6.44
CA PHE A 150 23.16 2.00 -7.43
C PHE A 150 22.59 2.61 -8.71
N LYS A 151 21.49 2.05 -9.22
CA LYS A 151 20.85 2.53 -10.45
C LYS A 151 20.30 3.94 -10.33
N GLU A 152 19.74 4.33 -9.18
CA GLU A 152 19.24 5.69 -8.99
C GLU A 152 20.34 6.74 -8.76
N LYS A 153 21.56 6.32 -8.34
CA LYS A 153 22.73 7.20 -8.32
C LYS A 153 23.21 7.52 -9.73
N ALA A 154 23.13 6.54 -10.64
CA ALA A 154 23.50 6.72 -12.04
C ALA A 154 22.40 7.45 -12.85
N ILE A 155 21.14 7.14 -12.58
CA ILE A 155 19.96 7.66 -13.30
C ILE A 155 18.97 8.14 -12.25
N LYS A 156 18.96 9.45 -11.97
CA LYS A 156 18.16 10.07 -10.89
C LYS A 156 16.67 9.82 -11.03
N GLU A 157 16.18 9.71 -12.25
CA GLU A 157 14.77 9.44 -12.56
C GLU A 157 14.27 8.10 -11.98
N ARG A 158 15.17 7.13 -11.81
CA ARG A 158 14.82 5.81 -11.24
C ARG A 158 14.40 5.84 -9.77
N VAL A 159 14.57 6.96 -9.09
CA VAL A 159 14.07 7.12 -7.70
C VAL A 159 12.57 6.82 -7.58
N VAL A 160 11.79 7.01 -8.64
CA VAL A 160 10.34 6.74 -8.69
C VAL A 160 10.03 5.25 -8.47
N ARG A 161 10.94 4.35 -8.79
CA ARG A 161 10.79 2.88 -8.65
C ARG A 161 10.89 2.39 -7.21
N ARG A 162 11.29 3.25 -6.27
CA ARG A 162 11.27 2.93 -4.83
C ARG A 162 9.91 2.47 -4.35
N ARG A 163 8.82 2.96 -4.94
CA ARG A 163 7.45 2.54 -4.60
C ARG A 163 7.17 1.09 -4.95
N SER A 164 7.59 0.66 -6.14
CA SER A 164 7.47 -0.74 -6.53
C SER A 164 8.34 -1.64 -5.66
N LEU A 165 9.52 -1.18 -5.30
CA LEU A 165 10.40 -1.90 -4.36
C LEU A 165 9.80 -1.99 -2.95
N GLN A 166 9.15 -0.92 -2.48
CA GLN A 166 8.43 -0.92 -1.20
C GLN A 166 7.27 -1.92 -1.21
N ALA A 167 6.55 -2.04 -2.32
CA ALA A 167 5.50 -3.05 -2.49
C ALA A 167 6.06 -4.48 -2.45
N GLN A 168 7.22 -4.71 -3.08
CA GLN A 168 7.93 -6.01 -3.05
C GLN A 168 8.37 -6.38 -1.62
N ILE A 169 8.92 -5.42 -0.88
CA ILE A 169 9.25 -5.59 0.55
C ILE A 169 8.00 -5.94 1.36
N SER A 170 6.91 -5.22 1.15
CA SER A 170 5.63 -5.48 1.80
C SER A 170 5.11 -6.88 1.50
N PHE A 171 5.23 -7.33 0.26
CA PHE A 171 4.81 -8.66 -0.15
C PHE A 171 5.66 -9.76 0.50
N ASP A 172 6.97 -9.61 0.58
CA ASP A 172 7.84 -10.58 1.27
C ASP A 172 7.41 -10.78 2.73
N ILE A 173 7.11 -9.68 3.43
CA ILE A 173 6.66 -9.72 4.83
C ILE A 173 5.28 -10.39 4.93
N PHE A 174 4.34 -9.98 4.07
CA PHE A 174 3.02 -10.60 3.99
C PHE A 174 3.12 -12.10 3.73
N TYR A 175 3.86 -12.50 2.72
CA TYR A 175 4.01 -13.89 2.30
C TYR A 175 4.62 -14.77 3.40
N LYS A 176 5.65 -14.27 4.09
CA LYS A 176 6.19 -14.96 5.26
C LYS A 176 5.13 -15.19 6.33
N ASN A 177 4.36 -14.16 6.67
CA ASN A 177 3.33 -14.28 7.70
C ASN A 177 2.20 -15.21 7.25
N LEU A 178 1.81 -15.15 5.97
CA LEU A 178 0.85 -16.07 5.35
C LEU A 178 1.27 -17.52 5.50
N LEU A 179 2.52 -17.85 5.17
CA LEU A 179 3.06 -19.20 5.27
C LEU A 179 3.24 -19.66 6.74
N THR A 180 3.59 -18.73 7.63
CA THR A 180 3.84 -19.03 9.04
C THR A 180 2.54 -19.29 9.80
N PHE A 181 1.55 -18.44 9.61
CA PHE A 181 0.34 -18.44 10.43
C PHE A 181 -0.86 -19.09 9.74
N LYS A 182 -0.85 -19.20 8.41
CA LYS A 182 -1.88 -19.85 7.59
C LYS A 182 -3.31 -19.43 7.98
N PRO A 183 -3.62 -18.11 7.97
CA PRO A 183 -4.96 -17.66 8.29
C PRO A 183 -5.96 -18.20 7.27
N THR A 184 -7.19 -18.42 7.70
CA THR A 184 -8.30 -18.87 6.82
C THR A 184 -8.65 -17.79 5.79
N TYR A 185 -8.56 -16.51 6.19
CA TYR A 185 -8.77 -15.37 5.31
C TYR A 185 -7.59 -14.40 5.44
N SER A 186 -7.13 -13.88 4.31
CA SER A 186 -6.09 -12.84 4.32
C SER A 186 -6.31 -11.80 3.24
N THR A 187 -5.87 -10.57 3.54
CA THR A 187 -5.81 -9.46 2.59
C THR A 187 -4.39 -8.96 2.45
N PHE A 188 -4.03 -8.60 1.22
CA PHE A 188 -2.82 -7.85 0.92
C PHE A 188 -3.18 -6.67 0.02
N PHE A 189 -2.88 -5.46 0.48
CA PHE A 189 -3.11 -4.24 -0.29
C PHE A 189 -1.81 -3.50 -0.56
N THR A 190 -1.68 -3.02 -1.78
CA THR A 190 -0.59 -2.13 -2.20
C THR A 190 -1.08 -1.14 -3.25
N ASN A 191 -0.61 0.09 -3.18
CA ASN A 191 -1.06 1.18 -4.05
C ASN A 191 -0.02 1.55 -5.13
N HIS A 192 1.03 0.74 -5.33
CA HIS A 192 2.14 1.12 -6.21
C HIS A 192 1.75 1.22 -7.69
N VAL A 193 0.89 0.32 -8.19
CA VAL A 193 0.40 0.34 -9.57
C VAL A 193 -0.48 1.57 -9.80
N ALA A 194 -1.49 1.80 -8.96
CA ALA A 194 -2.34 2.98 -9.07
C ALA A 194 -1.52 4.28 -8.95
N SER A 195 -0.53 4.30 -8.06
CA SER A 195 0.38 5.45 -7.92
C SER A 195 1.22 5.70 -9.19
N ALA A 196 1.64 4.65 -9.89
CA ALA A 196 2.32 4.78 -11.18
C ALA A 196 1.36 5.29 -12.27
N GLN A 197 0.13 4.74 -12.32
CA GLN A 197 -0.90 5.18 -13.25
C GLN A 197 -1.24 6.67 -13.07
N HIS A 198 -1.51 7.13 -11.85
CA HIS A 198 -1.83 8.52 -11.57
C HIS A 198 -0.73 9.51 -11.98
N ARG A 199 0.52 9.09 -12.00
CA ARG A 199 1.66 9.96 -12.29
C ARG A 199 2.13 9.91 -13.73
N TYR A 200 2.06 8.74 -14.33
CA TYR A 200 2.71 8.48 -15.62
C TYR A 200 1.73 8.08 -16.72
N TRP A 201 0.42 8.25 -16.49
CA TRP A 201 -0.59 7.97 -17.51
C TRP A 201 -0.34 8.79 -18.77
N LEU A 202 -0.06 10.09 -18.62
CA LEU A 202 0.28 10.97 -19.74
C LEU A 202 1.53 10.50 -20.48
N ALA A 203 2.57 10.02 -19.77
CA ALA A 203 3.77 9.51 -20.40
C ALA A 203 3.51 8.23 -21.21
N LYS A 204 2.61 7.37 -20.74
CA LYS A 204 2.27 6.10 -21.39
C LYS A 204 1.26 6.27 -22.52
N TYR A 205 0.30 7.19 -22.35
CA TYR A 205 -0.83 7.42 -23.24
C TYR A 205 -1.01 8.91 -23.56
N PRO A 206 -0.03 9.56 -24.24
CA PRO A 206 -0.08 11.00 -24.49
C PRO A 206 -1.30 11.39 -25.33
N ASN A 207 -1.80 10.49 -26.18
CA ASN A 207 -2.96 10.75 -27.05
C ASN A 207 -4.30 10.83 -26.29
N ASP A 208 -4.35 10.45 -25.00
CA ASP A 208 -5.54 10.60 -24.17
C ASP A 208 -5.75 12.08 -23.73
N TYR A 209 -4.77 12.94 -23.98
CA TYR A 209 -4.77 14.33 -23.54
C TYR A 209 -4.84 15.31 -24.69
N LYS A 210 -5.71 16.32 -24.58
CA LYS A 210 -5.81 17.42 -25.56
C LYS A 210 -4.64 18.39 -25.46
N ASN A 211 -4.14 18.62 -24.24
CA ASN A 211 -3.03 19.51 -23.97
C ASN A 211 -1.96 18.75 -23.19
N ILE A 212 -0.76 18.66 -23.75
CA ILE A 212 0.39 18.02 -23.10
C ILE A 212 1.20 19.11 -22.40
N LEU A 213 1.31 19.01 -21.07
CA LEU A 213 2.02 19.98 -20.22
C LEU A 213 3.51 19.68 -20.06
N TYR A 214 3.97 18.53 -20.54
CA TYR A 214 5.35 18.04 -20.41
C TYR A 214 6.00 17.93 -21.79
N ASP A 215 7.31 18.07 -21.84
CA ASP A 215 8.10 17.89 -23.04
C ASP A 215 8.28 16.41 -23.42
N ASP A 216 8.70 16.16 -24.66
CA ASP A 216 8.92 14.80 -25.18
C ASP A 216 9.98 14.05 -24.35
N SER A 217 10.95 14.76 -23.80
CA SER A 217 12.00 14.16 -22.97
C SER A 217 11.45 13.59 -21.66
N TRP A 218 10.45 14.23 -21.07
CA TRP A 218 9.75 13.72 -19.89
C TRP A 218 8.91 12.47 -20.23
N ILE A 219 8.21 12.52 -21.37
CA ILE A 219 7.42 11.40 -21.88
C ILE A 219 8.32 10.18 -22.10
N GLU A 220 9.45 10.35 -22.79
CA GLU A 220 10.40 9.29 -23.06
C GLU A 220 10.98 8.68 -21.77
N LYS A 221 11.29 9.49 -20.77
CA LYS A 221 11.84 9.05 -19.50
C LYS A 221 10.89 8.17 -18.68
N TYR A 222 9.58 8.44 -18.74
CA TYR A 222 8.62 7.84 -17.82
C TYR A 222 7.58 6.94 -18.46
N ASN A 223 7.59 6.74 -19.78
CA ASN A 223 6.60 5.92 -20.50
C ASN A 223 6.56 4.44 -20.09
N HIS A 224 7.63 3.93 -19.46
CA HIS A 224 7.74 2.55 -19.01
C HIS A 224 7.41 2.33 -17.53
N GLU A 225 7.12 3.38 -16.75
CA GLU A 225 7.00 3.27 -15.30
C GLU A 225 5.71 2.56 -14.86
N ILE A 226 4.63 2.68 -15.65
CA ILE A 226 3.40 1.90 -15.40
C ILE A 226 3.65 0.42 -15.64
N ASP A 227 4.30 0.06 -16.76
CA ASP A 227 4.63 -1.33 -17.07
C ASP A 227 5.55 -1.94 -16.01
N TYR A 228 6.54 -1.17 -15.55
CA TYR A 228 7.43 -1.61 -14.47
C TYR A 228 6.67 -1.91 -13.17
N ALA A 229 5.72 -1.05 -12.80
CA ALA A 229 4.90 -1.26 -11.61
C ALA A 229 4.00 -2.50 -11.76
N MET A 230 3.36 -2.70 -12.93
CA MET A 230 2.55 -3.88 -13.22
C MET A 230 3.37 -5.16 -13.21
N GLN A 231 4.54 -5.18 -13.89
CA GLN A 231 5.46 -6.32 -13.87
C GLN A 231 5.97 -6.63 -12.45
N THR A 232 6.03 -5.64 -11.56
CA THR A 232 6.37 -5.89 -10.16
C THR A 232 5.22 -6.58 -9.44
N ALA A 233 3.98 -6.19 -9.69
CA ALA A 233 2.80 -6.87 -9.14
C ALA A 233 2.68 -8.32 -9.62
N ASP A 234 3.01 -8.59 -10.88
CA ASP A 234 2.97 -9.95 -11.45
C ASP A 234 3.96 -10.93 -10.79
N LYS A 235 4.91 -10.43 -10.00
CA LYS A 235 5.88 -11.27 -9.26
C LYS A 235 5.37 -11.72 -7.90
N PHE A 236 4.27 -11.16 -7.43
CA PHE A 236 3.62 -11.48 -6.15
C PHE A 236 2.76 -12.73 -6.26
#